data_a3da2b35782ccbf0bdecf8a0fbabd976
#
_entry.id   a3da2b35782ccbf0bdecf8a0fbabd976
#
_cell.length_a   1.000
_cell.length_b   1.000
_cell.length_c   1.000
_cell.angle_alpha   90.00
_cell.angle_beta   90.00
_cell.angle_gamma   90.00
#
_symmetry.space_group_name_H-M   'P 1'
#
loop_
_entity.id
_entity.type
_entity.pdbx_description
1 polymer ?
#
loop_
_entity_poly.entity_id
_entity_poly.type
_entity_poly.pdbx_seq_one_letter_code
_entity_poly.pdbx_strand_id
1 'polypeptide(L)'
;MSFRAQVLSVLVGSLALAAESSAHASDPGSTAPAHAKHGVDPKAPAPKGKTVELTLPSGKTSTAYVARPKGSPHGGLLLVHEWWGLNDWVKSEADRFAAQGYLVLAVDLFGGTVATDADQAQKLMSALDEKAATEIEVAGVDWLAQALPGKKIATLGWSMGGEQSLKASLASGRKVGATVVYYGPPVTDANLLKKLQGPVLGIWAKRDGWVTPEKVAAFDLALKDAEIKHEFRSYDADHGFANPSGGHYDAAATQDASEATRRFLKSVLK
;
A
#
# COMPACT_ATOMS: atom_id res chain seq x y z
N MET A 1 34.75 -43.64 50.62
CA MET A 1 34.94 -42.37 49.88
C MET A 1 33.71 -42.14 49.00
N SER A 2 32.83 -41.25 49.48
CA SER A 2 31.51 -41.06 48.88
C SER A 2 31.54 -39.77 48.03
N PHE A 3 31.28 -39.88 46.75
CA PHE A 3 31.09 -38.72 45.87
C PHE A 3 29.61 -38.41 45.76
N ARG A 4 29.21 -37.25 46.35
CA ARG A 4 27.88 -36.69 46.18
C ARG A 4 27.80 -35.95 44.81
N ALA A 5 26.88 -36.37 43.96
CA ALA A 5 26.51 -35.67 42.76
C ALA A 5 25.54 -34.52 43.15
N GLN A 6 25.91 -33.29 42.81
CA GLN A 6 25.02 -32.11 42.87
C GLN A 6 24.21 -32.04 41.58
N VAL A 7 22.88 -32.12 41.72
CA VAL A 7 21.93 -31.86 40.62
C VAL A 7 21.72 -30.36 40.51
N LEU A 8 22.14 -29.78 39.41
CA LEU A 8 21.91 -28.37 39.08
C LEU A 8 20.53 -28.26 38.38
N SER A 9 19.53 -27.75 39.10
CA SER A 9 18.22 -27.44 38.52
C SER A 9 18.32 -26.19 37.64
N VAL A 10 18.13 -26.34 36.34
CA VAL A 10 17.99 -25.24 35.40
C VAL A 10 16.52 -24.80 35.43
N LEU A 11 16.25 -23.61 35.97
CA LEU A 11 14.95 -22.95 35.85
C LEU A 11 14.83 -22.44 34.40
N VAL A 12 13.92 -23.06 33.64
CA VAL A 12 13.47 -22.52 32.37
C VAL A 12 12.44 -21.44 32.65
N GLY A 13 12.88 -20.20 32.59
CA GLY A 13 11.99 -19.04 32.64
C GLY A 13 11.24 -18.90 31.32
N SER A 14 9.94 -19.18 31.34
CA SER A 14 9.04 -18.91 30.24
C SER A 14 8.86 -17.39 30.11
N LEU A 15 9.48 -16.80 29.10
CA LEU A 15 9.22 -15.42 28.70
C LEU A 15 7.90 -15.42 27.91
N ALA A 16 6.82 -15.03 28.57
CA ALA A 16 5.56 -14.72 27.90
C ALA A 16 5.74 -13.40 27.13
N LEU A 17 5.80 -13.48 25.81
CA LEU A 17 5.69 -12.31 24.95
C LEU A 17 4.25 -11.78 25.08
N ALA A 18 4.09 -10.69 25.82
CA ALA A 18 2.85 -9.91 25.81
C ALA A 18 2.74 -9.28 24.42
N ALA A 19 1.75 -9.71 23.63
CA ALA A 19 1.33 -9.02 22.44
C ALA A 19 0.66 -7.71 22.90
N GLU A 20 1.37 -6.60 22.78
CA GLU A 20 0.76 -5.27 22.92
C GLU A 20 -0.18 -5.06 21.74
N SER A 21 -1.47 -5.26 22.00
CA SER A 21 -2.56 -4.82 21.13
C SER A 21 -2.53 -3.29 21.10
N SER A 22 -1.99 -2.73 20.02
CA SER A 22 -2.07 -1.28 19.75
C SER A 22 -3.52 -0.93 19.52
N ALA A 23 -4.22 -0.52 20.60
CA ALA A 23 -5.52 0.10 20.49
C ALA A 23 -5.37 1.38 19.67
N HIS A 24 -5.98 1.42 18.49
CA HIS A 24 -6.08 2.60 17.64
C HIS A 24 -6.88 3.66 18.42
N ALA A 25 -6.20 4.69 18.91
CA ALA A 25 -6.85 5.85 19.49
C ALA A 25 -7.54 6.60 18.33
N SER A 26 -8.87 6.62 18.36
CA SER A 26 -9.69 7.51 17.55
C SER A 26 -9.39 8.95 17.94
N ASP A 27 -8.99 9.78 16.98
CA ASP A 27 -8.84 11.22 17.13
C ASP A 27 -10.25 11.87 17.32
N PRO A 28 -10.55 12.50 18.47
CA PRO A 28 -11.86 13.08 18.75
C PRO A 28 -12.06 14.49 18.16
N GLY A 29 -11.23 14.94 17.23
CA GLY A 29 -11.17 16.34 16.77
C GLY A 29 -11.64 16.66 15.36
N SER A 30 -11.94 15.67 14.49
CA SER A 30 -12.37 15.93 13.13
C SER A 30 -13.90 15.99 13.01
N THR A 31 -14.46 17.20 13.09
CA THR A 31 -15.83 17.45 12.60
C THR A 31 -15.79 17.45 11.08
N ALA A 32 -15.97 16.30 10.47
CA ALA A 32 -16.12 16.19 9.02
C ALA A 32 -17.36 16.94 8.56
N PRO A 33 -17.28 17.76 7.50
CA PRO A 33 -18.47 18.37 6.91
C PRO A 33 -19.40 17.27 6.39
N ALA A 34 -20.70 17.46 6.61
CA ALA A 34 -21.75 16.50 6.32
C ALA A 34 -21.72 16.02 4.85
N HIS A 35 -21.62 14.68 4.67
CA HIS A 35 -22.08 13.91 3.51
C HIS A 35 -21.54 14.25 2.11
N ALA A 36 -20.23 14.37 1.94
CA ALA A 36 -19.67 13.99 0.65
C ALA A 36 -19.71 12.45 0.55
N LYS A 37 -20.27 11.90 -0.52
CA LYS A 37 -20.17 10.46 -0.82
C LYS A 37 -18.69 10.18 -1.06
N HIS A 38 -18.00 9.67 -0.05
CA HIS A 38 -16.59 9.36 -0.12
C HIS A 38 -16.35 8.35 -1.25
N GLY A 39 -15.41 8.63 -2.13
CA GLY A 39 -15.04 7.72 -3.22
C GLY A 39 -15.57 8.08 -4.60
N VAL A 40 -16.39 9.10 -4.74
CA VAL A 40 -16.80 9.63 -6.05
C VAL A 40 -16.29 11.06 -6.17
N ASP A 41 -15.24 11.27 -6.95
CA ASP A 41 -14.96 12.60 -7.48
C ASP A 41 -16.06 12.91 -8.52
N PRO A 42 -16.97 13.87 -8.26
CA PRO A 42 -18.07 14.17 -9.18
C PRO A 42 -17.57 14.71 -10.54
N LYS A 43 -16.30 15.01 -10.67
CA LYS A 43 -15.62 15.47 -11.90
C LYS A 43 -14.77 14.37 -12.53
N ALA A 44 -14.58 13.21 -11.88
CA ALA A 44 -13.80 12.15 -12.47
C ALA A 44 -14.58 11.50 -13.62
N PRO A 45 -13.95 11.23 -14.77
CA PRO A 45 -14.59 10.47 -15.83
C PRO A 45 -14.92 9.05 -15.34
N ALA A 46 -16.00 8.47 -15.84
CA ALA A 46 -16.37 7.08 -15.54
C ALA A 46 -15.19 6.14 -15.84
N PRO A 47 -14.95 5.12 -14.98
CA PRO A 47 -13.91 4.13 -15.19
C PRO A 47 -14.03 3.43 -16.55
N LYS A 48 -12.92 3.26 -17.27
CA LYS A 48 -12.85 2.72 -18.64
C LYS A 48 -12.34 1.29 -18.72
N GLY A 49 -11.69 0.82 -17.65
CA GLY A 49 -11.16 -0.53 -17.55
C GLY A 49 -12.25 -1.57 -17.29
N LYS A 50 -11.83 -2.75 -16.89
CA LYS A 50 -12.73 -3.90 -16.66
C LYS A 50 -12.42 -4.58 -15.34
N THR A 51 -13.44 -5.11 -14.67
CA THR A 51 -13.27 -6.05 -13.57
C THR A 51 -12.80 -7.39 -14.11
N VAL A 52 -11.81 -7.98 -13.45
CA VAL A 52 -11.31 -9.33 -13.70
C VAL A 52 -11.32 -10.13 -12.41
N GLU A 53 -11.39 -11.44 -12.53
CA GLU A 53 -11.25 -12.36 -11.41
C GLU A 53 -9.77 -12.79 -11.29
N LEU A 54 -9.28 -12.85 -10.07
CA LEU A 54 -7.97 -13.38 -9.71
C LEU A 54 -8.16 -14.71 -9.00
N THR A 55 -7.51 -15.76 -9.50
CA THR A 55 -7.42 -17.03 -8.79
C THR A 55 -6.27 -16.94 -7.79
N LEU A 56 -6.56 -17.17 -6.52
CA LEU A 56 -5.59 -17.11 -5.43
C LEU A 56 -4.90 -18.47 -5.26
N PRO A 57 -3.68 -18.53 -4.69
CA PRO A 57 -2.98 -19.77 -4.36
C PRO A 57 -3.81 -20.74 -3.50
N SER A 58 -4.65 -20.23 -2.61
CA SER A 58 -5.61 -21.01 -1.81
C SER A 58 -6.74 -21.68 -2.61
N GLY A 59 -6.87 -21.38 -3.90
CA GLY A 59 -7.99 -21.81 -4.74
C GLY A 59 -9.25 -20.94 -4.61
N LYS A 60 -9.22 -19.92 -3.74
CA LYS A 60 -10.27 -18.90 -3.66
C LYS A 60 -10.14 -17.92 -4.84
N THR A 61 -11.16 -17.08 -5.02
CA THR A 61 -11.11 -15.99 -6.00
C THR A 61 -11.23 -14.63 -5.31
N SER A 62 -10.65 -13.62 -5.93
CA SER A 62 -10.84 -12.21 -5.61
C SER A 62 -11.05 -11.43 -6.89
N THR A 63 -11.47 -10.17 -6.79
CA THR A 63 -11.65 -9.30 -7.95
C THR A 63 -10.58 -8.22 -8.00
N ALA A 64 -10.32 -7.74 -9.21
CA ALA A 64 -9.47 -6.59 -9.45
C ALA A 64 -9.99 -5.79 -10.65
N TYR A 65 -9.61 -4.52 -10.71
CA TYR A 65 -9.89 -3.67 -11.87
C TYR A 65 -8.64 -3.57 -12.73
N VAL A 66 -8.76 -3.92 -14.03
CA VAL A 66 -7.66 -3.83 -14.98
C VAL A 66 -7.87 -2.64 -15.93
N ALA A 67 -6.86 -1.78 -16.03
CA ALA A 67 -6.76 -0.72 -17.01
C ALA A 67 -5.57 -0.98 -17.96
N ARG A 68 -5.82 -0.90 -19.28
CA ARG A 68 -4.83 -1.24 -20.31
C ARG A 68 -4.41 0.00 -21.09
N PRO A 69 -3.11 0.17 -21.39
CA PRO A 69 -2.65 1.24 -22.27
C PRO A 69 -3.10 0.98 -23.73
N LYS A 70 -3.10 2.05 -24.54
CA LYS A 70 -3.43 1.95 -25.96
C LYS A 70 -2.37 1.20 -26.78
N GLY A 71 -1.14 1.09 -26.30
CA GLY A 71 -0.02 0.45 -26.98
C GLY A 71 0.62 -0.64 -26.13
N SER A 72 1.82 -1.06 -26.50
CA SER A 72 2.62 -2.01 -25.71
C SER A 72 2.95 -1.43 -24.34
N PRO A 73 2.65 -2.13 -23.25
CA PRO A 73 2.94 -1.63 -21.89
C PRO A 73 4.43 -1.41 -21.66
N HIS A 74 4.77 -0.32 -20.98
CA HIS A 74 6.14 -0.07 -20.50
C HIS A 74 6.51 -0.99 -19.34
N GLY A 75 5.54 -1.32 -18.50
CA GLY A 75 5.65 -2.18 -17.31
C GLY A 75 4.29 -2.42 -16.69
N GLY A 76 4.26 -3.16 -15.58
CA GLY A 76 3.07 -3.42 -14.78
C GLY A 76 2.99 -2.54 -13.54
N LEU A 77 1.78 -2.20 -13.12
CA LEU A 77 1.54 -1.45 -11.90
C LEU A 77 0.41 -2.09 -11.10
N LEU A 78 0.72 -2.60 -9.91
CA LEU A 78 -0.27 -3.02 -8.94
C LEU A 78 -0.70 -1.81 -8.12
N LEU A 79 -1.99 -1.49 -8.09
CA LEU A 79 -2.55 -0.46 -7.22
C LEU A 79 -3.29 -1.07 -6.03
N VAL A 80 -3.09 -0.48 -4.85
CA VAL A 80 -3.82 -0.86 -3.64
C VAL A 80 -4.58 0.35 -3.11
N HIS A 81 -5.88 0.14 -2.89
CA HIS A 81 -6.83 1.18 -2.48
C HIS A 81 -6.63 1.62 -1.03
N GLU A 82 -7.18 2.78 -0.68
CA GLU A 82 -7.32 3.25 0.70
C GLU A 82 -8.38 2.42 1.47
N TRP A 83 -8.60 2.76 2.73
CA TRP A 83 -9.61 2.12 3.60
C TRP A 83 -11.06 2.20 3.08
N TRP A 84 -11.29 2.99 2.01
CA TRP A 84 -12.61 3.11 1.36
C TRP A 84 -12.97 1.92 0.46
N GLY A 85 -12.02 1.04 0.13
CA GLY A 85 -12.20 -0.03 -0.85
C GLY A 85 -11.87 0.40 -2.28
N LEU A 86 -12.06 -0.51 -3.25
CA LEU A 86 -11.78 -0.28 -4.67
C LEU A 86 -12.87 0.58 -5.31
N ASN A 87 -12.88 1.86 -4.94
CA ASN A 87 -13.85 2.85 -5.40
C ASN A 87 -13.50 3.44 -6.78
N ASP A 88 -14.37 4.31 -7.31
CA ASP A 88 -14.20 4.87 -8.65
C ASP A 88 -13.01 5.83 -8.75
N TRP A 89 -12.58 6.46 -7.65
CA TRP A 89 -11.35 7.24 -7.65
C TRP A 89 -10.11 6.36 -7.92
N VAL A 90 -9.96 5.24 -7.23
CA VAL A 90 -8.83 4.31 -7.45
C VAL A 90 -8.87 3.74 -8.86
N LYS A 91 -10.07 3.42 -9.39
CA LYS A 91 -10.23 2.97 -10.77
C LYS A 91 -9.83 4.07 -11.77
N SER A 92 -10.18 5.33 -11.50
CA SER A 92 -9.77 6.46 -12.35
C SER A 92 -8.25 6.69 -12.31
N GLU A 93 -7.61 6.49 -11.16
CA GLU A 93 -6.14 6.48 -11.06
C GLU A 93 -5.52 5.36 -11.88
N ALA A 94 -6.11 4.16 -11.87
CA ALA A 94 -5.66 3.07 -12.73
C ALA A 94 -5.76 3.44 -14.22
N ASP A 95 -6.86 4.05 -14.64
CA ASP A 95 -7.02 4.54 -16.02
C ASP A 95 -6.02 5.64 -16.37
N ARG A 96 -5.70 6.52 -15.41
CA ARG A 96 -4.70 7.59 -15.57
C ARG A 96 -3.30 7.03 -15.76
N PHE A 97 -2.91 6.01 -15.00
CA PHE A 97 -1.63 5.33 -15.20
C PHE A 97 -1.60 4.49 -16.49
N ALA A 98 -2.72 3.89 -16.88
CA ALA A 98 -2.82 3.19 -18.16
C ALA A 98 -2.64 4.17 -19.34
N ALA A 99 -3.18 5.38 -19.25
CA ALA A 99 -2.95 6.42 -20.25
C ALA A 99 -1.46 6.86 -20.33
N GLN A 100 -0.68 6.62 -19.29
CA GLN A 100 0.77 6.84 -19.27
C GLN A 100 1.58 5.65 -19.81
N GLY A 101 0.92 4.58 -20.23
CA GLY A 101 1.56 3.44 -20.87
C GLY A 101 1.81 2.22 -19.97
N TYR A 102 1.20 2.12 -18.79
CA TYR A 102 1.33 0.98 -17.90
C TYR A 102 0.14 0.02 -18.04
N LEU A 103 0.38 -1.28 -17.89
CA LEU A 103 -0.69 -2.24 -17.59
C LEU A 103 -0.96 -2.15 -16.09
N VAL A 104 -2.16 -1.74 -15.72
CA VAL A 104 -2.51 -1.47 -14.32
C VAL A 104 -3.54 -2.48 -13.81
N LEU A 105 -3.29 -3.01 -12.63
CA LEU A 105 -4.21 -3.88 -11.91
C LEU A 105 -4.45 -3.30 -10.51
N ALA A 106 -5.65 -2.82 -10.24
CA ALA A 106 -6.07 -2.38 -8.92
C ALA A 106 -6.80 -3.51 -8.21
N VAL A 107 -6.19 -4.05 -7.14
CA VAL A 107 -6.75 -5.18 -6.39
C VAL A 107 -7.82 -4.73 -5.41
N ASP A 108 -8.76 -5.62 -5.14
CA ASP A 108 -9.84 -5.41 -4.19
C ASP A 108 -9.60 -6.27 -2.93
N LEU A 109 -9.25 -5.60 -1.83
CA LEU A 109 -8.99 -6.25 -0.55
C LEU A 109 -10.25 -6.42 0.30
N PHE A 110 -11.39 -5.87 -0.12
CA PHE A 110 -12.64 -5.85 0.64
C PHE A 110 -13.80 -6.62 -0.02
N GLY A 111 -13.48 -7.46 -1.00
CA GLY A 111 -14.45 -8.38 -1.61
C GLY A 111 -15.63 -7.66 -2.28
N GLY A 112 -15.41 -6.56 -2.97
CA GLY A 112 -16.40 -5.76 -3.66
C GLY A 112 -17.06 -4.68 -2.79
N THR A 113 -16.70 -4.59 -1.50
CA THR A 113 -17.30 -3.59 -0.61
C THR A 113 -16.57 -2.26 -0.74
N VAL A 114 -17.34 -1.20 -1.00
CA VAL A 114 -16.87 0.19 -0.97
C VAL A 114 -17.58 0.90 0.18
N ALA A 115 -16.81 1.43 1.12
CA ALA A 115 -17.36 2.12 2.27
C ALA A 115 -18.03 3.45 1.88
N THR A 116 -19.16 3.73 2.47
CA THR A 116 -19.96 4.95 2.23
C THR A 116 -19.72 6.02 3.29
N ASP A 117 -19.15 5.64 4.42
CA ASP A 117 -18.80 6.51 5.54
C ASP A 117 -17.56 5.99 6.29
N ALA A 118 -17.03 6.82 7.19
CA ALA A 118 -15.80 6.52 7.94
C ALA A 118 -15.97 5.32 8.90
N ASP A 119 -17.15 5.14 9.50
CA ASP A 119 -17.39 4.02 10.42
C ASP A 119 -17.36 2.69 9.67
N GLN A 120 -17.92 2.62 8.48
CA GLN A 120 -17.85 1.45 7.63
C GLN A 120 -16.42 1.20 7.15
N ALA A 121 -15.70 2.25 6.73
CA ALA A 121 -14.31 2.15 6.30
C ALA A 121 -13.42 1.62 7.45
N GLN A 122 -13.61 2.14 8.67
CA GLN A 122 -12.88 1.68 9.86
C GLN A 122 -13.17 0.20 10.17
N LYS A 123 -14.42 -0.25 10.05
CA LYS A 123 -14.79 -1.65 10.25
C LYS A 123 -14.13 -2.55 9.21
N LEU A 124 -14.14 -2.18 7.94
CA LEU A 124 -13.51 -2.94 6.86
C LEU A 124 -12.00 -3.03 7.07
N MET A 125 -11.34 -1.92 7.37
CA MET A 125 -9.90 -1.88 7.62
C MET A 125 -9.53 -2.72 8.85
N SER A 126 -10.29 -2.61 9.94
CA SER A 126 -10.03 -3.38 11.17
C SER A 126 -10.30 -4.89 11.03
N ALA A 127 -11.15 -5.28 10.08
CA ALA A 127 -11.47 -6.67 9.78
C ALA A 127 -10.57 -7.28 8.69
N LEU A 128 -9.63 -6.51 8.14
CA LEU A 128 -8.74 -6.99 7.08
C LEU A 128 -7.86 -8.14 7.60
N ASP A 129 -7.99 -9.29 6.97
CA ASP A 129 -7.09 -10.42 7.19
C ASP A 129 -5.80 -10.18 6.37
N GLU A 130 -4.72 -9.86 7.06
CA GLU A 130 -3.42 -9.57 6.47
C GLU A 130 -2.88 -10.70 5.59
N LYS A 131 -3.16 -11.95 5.96
CA LYS A 131 -2.75 -13.11 5.15
C LYS A 131 -3.54 -13.18 3.85
N ALA A 132 -4.84 -12.97 3.92
CA ALA A 132 -5.70 -12.94 2.73
C ALA A 132 -5.37 -11.74 1.84
N ALA A 133 -5.10 -10.56 2.41
CA ALA A 133 -4.66 -9.38 1.67
C ALA A 133 -3.36 -9.67 0.92
N THR A 134 -2.34 -10.19 1.60
CA THR A 134 -1.06 -10.56 0.97
C THR A 134 -1.27 -11.60 -0.15
N GLU A 135 -2.16 -12.57 0.02
CA GLU A 135 -2.45 -13.57 -1.01
C GLU A 135 -3.05 -12.93 -2.27
N ILE A 136 -3.99 -11.98 -2.11
CA ILE A 136 -4.60 -11.22 -3.21
C ILE A 136 -3.54 -10.37 -3.94
N GLU A 137 -2.70 -9.69 -3.19
CA GLU A 137 -1.65 -8.81 -3.73
C GLU A 137 -0.61 -9.61 -4.53
N VAL A 138 -0.15 -10.72 -3.98
CA VAL A 138 0.79 -11.63 -4.66
C VAL A 138 0.16 -12.20 -5.93
N ALA A 139 -1.11 -12.65 -5.87
CA ALA A 139 -1.83 -13.11 -7.05
C ALA A 139 -1.97 -12.00 -8.12
N GLY A 140 -2.17 -10.76 -7.70
CA GLY A 140 -2.20 -9.60 -8.60
C GLY A 140 -0.84 -9.34 -9.28
N VAL A 141 0.26 -9.41 -8.51
CA VAL A 141 1.62 -9.31 -9.06
C VAL A 141 1.89 -10.47 -10.03
N ASP A 142 1.48 -11.69 -9.71
CA ASP A 142 1.65 -12.86 -10.56
C ASP A 142 0.87 -12.74 -11.87
N TRP A 143 -0.36 -12.22 -11.79
CA TRP A 143 -1.17 -11.93 -12.96
C TRP A 143 -0.47 -10.92 -13.90
N LEU A 144 0.08 -9.83 -13.32
CA LEU A 144 0.85 -8.83 -14.10
C LEU A 144 2.10 -9.45 -14.71
N ALA A 145 2.83 -10.27 -13.96
CA ALA A 145 4.05 -10.93 -14.45
C ALA A 145 3.77 -11.90 -15.60
N GLN A 146 2.66 -12.63 -15.56
CA GLN A 146 2.21 -13.49 -16.65
C GLN A 146 1.78 -12.69 -17.88
N ALA A 147 1.09 -11.56 -17.67
CA ALA A 147 0.66 -10.69 -18.77
C ALA A 147 1.81 -9.91 -19.43
N LEU A 148 2.95 -9.75 -18.73
CA LEU A 148 4.08 -8.92 -19.12
C LEU A 148 5.42 -9.67 -18.98
N PRO A 149 5.66 -10.75 -19.74
CA PRO A 149 6.91 -11.50 -19.65
C PRO A 149 8.14 -10.60 -19.84
N GLY A 150 9.07 -10.64 -18.88
CA GLY A 150 10.32 -9.86 -18.92
C GLY A 150 10.19 -8.37 -18.62
N LYS A 151 9.00 -7.85 -18.35
CA LYS A 151 8.79 -6.47 -17.92
C LYS A 151 8.83 -6.33 -16.40
N LYS A 152 9.23 -5.16 -15.94
CA LYS A 152 9.23 -4.82 -14.51
C LYS A 152 7.81 -4.48 -14.03
N ILE A 153 7.55 -4.76 -12.75
CA ILE A 153 6.31 -4.42 -12.06
C ILE A 153 6.66 -3.49 -10.91
N ALA A 154 5.82 -2.51 -10.65
CA ALA A 154 5.85 -1.72 -9.42
C ALA A 154 4.55 -1.90 -8.65
N THR A 155 4.59 -1.65 -7.34
CA THR A 155 3.41 -1.51 -6.49
C THR A 155 3.21 -0.07 -6.11
N LEU A 156 1.97 0.36 -5.93
CA LEU A 156 1.61 1.70 -5.49
C LEU A 156 0.32 1.63 -4.67
N GLY A 157 0.26 2.36 -3.58
CA GLY A 157 -0.96 2.46 -2.79
C GLY A 157 -1.00 3.72 -1.94
N TRP A 158 -2.19 4.03 -1.43
CA TRP A 158 -2.47 5.21 -0.64
C TRP A 158 -2.97 4.82 0.75
N SER A 159 -2.50 5.49 1.81
CA SER A 159 -2.91 5.26 3.19
C SER A 159 -2.72 3.78 3.60
N MET A 160 -3.76 3.06 4.03
CA MET A 160 -3.74 1.61 4.22
C MET A 160 -3.10 0.90 3.01
N GLY A 161 -3.52 1.25 1.79
CA GLY A 161 -2.94 0.69 0.57
C GLY A 161 -1.47 1.03 0.36
N GLY A 162 -0.97 2.13 0.93
CA GLY A 162 0.45 2.47 0.93
C GLY A 162 1.27 1.46 1.74
N GLU A 163 0.80 1.08 2.91
CA GLU A 163 1.35 -0.01 3.71
C GLU A 163 1.29 -1.34 2.96
N GLN A 164 0.12 -1.65 2.40
CA GLN A 164 -0.12 -2.89 1.67
C GLN A 164 0.75 -2.97 0.40
N SER A 165 0.98 -1.86 -0.32
CA SER A 165 1.89 -1.85 -1.47
C SER A 165 3.33 -2.24 -1.10
N LEU A 166 3.80 -1.81 0.07
CA LEU A 166 5.11 -2.21 0.59
C LEU A 166 5.13 -3.69 0.98
N LYS A 167 4.08 -4.19 1.65
CA LYS A 167 3.92 -5.62 2.00
C LYS A 167 3.85 -6.49 0.74
N ALA A 168 3.12 -6.06 -0.29
CA ALA A 168 3.04 -6.73 -1.58
C ALA A 168 4.43 -6.88 -2.22
N SER A 169 5.24 -5.81 -2.20
CA SER A 169 6.61 -5.84 -2.72
C SER A 169 7.50 -6.82 -1.96
N LEU A 170 7.41 -6.82 -0.62
CA LEU A 170 8.16 -7.73 0.23
C LEU A 170 7.79 -9.19 0.02
N ALA A 171 6.50 -9.48 -0.16
CA ALA A 171 5.97 -10.82 -0.36
C ALA A 171 6.24 -11.37 -1.77
N SER A 172 6.22 -10.51 -2.80
CA SER A 172 6.39 -10.90 -4.20
C SER A 172 7.84 -11.01 -4.66
N GLY A 173 8.80 -10.51 -3.86
CA GLY A 173 10.23 -10.64 -4.10
C GLY A 173 10.65 -10.11 -5.48
N ARG A 174 11.42 -10.89 -6.25
CA ARG A 174 12.04 -10.47 -7.52
C ARG A 174 11.08 -10.03 -8.63
N LYS A 175 9.78 -10.29 -8.49
CA LYS A 175 8.77 -9.87 -9.47
C LYS A 175 8.51 -8.36 -9.39
N VAL A 176 8.72 -7.74 -8.23
CA VAL A 176 8.48 -6.31 -8.01
C VAL A 176 9.81 -5.56 -8.00
N GLY A 177 9.99 -4.67 -8.96
CA GLY A 177 11.20 -3.87 -9.15
C GLY A 177 11.14 -2.45 -8.60
N ALA A 178 10.01 -2.00 -8.03
CA ALA A 178 9.86 -0.70 -7.40
C ALA A 178 8.60 -0.62 -6.54
N THR A 179 8.62 0.25 -5.52
CA THR A 179 7.50 0.46 -4.59
C THR A 179 7.20 1.95 -4.45
N VAL A 180 5.92 2.32 -4.47
CA VAL A 180 5.46 3.69 -4.20
C VAL A 180 4.49 3.66 -3.03
N VAL A 181 4.77 4.46 -2.01
CA VAL A 181 3.98 4.55 -0.77
C VAL A 181 3.49 5.98 -0.61
N TYR A 182 2.18 6.19 -0.68
CA TYR A 182 1.56 7.46 -0.35
C TYR A 182 1.04 7.41 1.09
N TYR A 183 1.63 8.18 1.97
CA TYR A 183 1.23 8.36 3.39
C TYR A 183 0.73 7.09 4.09
N GLY A 184 1.31 5.94 3.75
CA GLY A 184 0.99 4.66 4.38
C GLY A 184 1.90 4.36 5.57
N PRO A 185 1.41 3.67 6.62
CA PRO A 185 2.25 3.23 7.74
C PRO A 185 3.47 2.45 7.23
N PRO A 186 4.69 2.87 7.61
CA PRO A 186 5.89 2.25 7.10
C PRO A 186 6.31 1.02 7.92
N VAL A 187 7.00 0.09 7.26
CA VAL A 187 7.75 -0.99 7.90
C VAL A 187 9.15 -0.46 8.27
N THR A 188 9.58 -0.66 9.52
CA THR A 188 10.89 -0.16 10.01
C THR A 188 11.89 -1.26 10.34
N ASP A 189 11.56 -2.53 10.09
CA ASP A 189 12.51 -3.64 10.20
C ASP A 189 13.45 -3.68 8.99
N ALA A 190 14.69 -3.24 9.18
CA ALA A 190 15.70 -3.22 8.13
C ALA A 190 16.00 -4.62 7.55
N ASN A 191 15.92 -5.69 8.36
CA ASN A 191 16.14 -7.04 7.84
C ASN A 191 15.01 -7.50 6.91
N LEU A 192 13.78 -7.06 7.18
CA LEU A 192 12.66 -7.30 6.30
C LEU A 192 12.80 -6.47 5.02
N LEU A 193 13.17 -5.19 5.14
CA LEU A 193 13.34 -4.27 4.00
C LEU A 193 14.45 -4.69 3.03
N LYS A 194 15.47 -5.42 3.48
CA LYS A 194 16.51 -6.02 2.60
C LYS A 194 15.94 -6.98 1.54
N LYS A 195 14.70 -7.46 1.71
CA LYS A 195 14.03 -8.30 0.72
C LYS A 195 13.49 -7.51 -0.48
N LEU A 196 13.36 -6.19 -0.40
CA LEU A 196 12.96 -5.36 -1.53
C LEU A 196 13.97 -5.48 -2.67
N GLN A 197 13.47 -5.57 -3.89
CA GLN A 197 14.30 -5.79 -5.08
C GLN A 197 14.46 -4.53 -5.94
N GLY A 198 14.00 -3.40 -5.44
CA GLY A 198 14.08 -2.13 -6.14
C GLY A 198 13.88 -0.92 -5.24
N PRO A 199 13.97 0.28 -5.80
CA PRO A 199 13.88 1.52 -5.05
C PRO A 199 12.45 1.78 -4.53
N VAL A 200 12.37 2.62 -3.50
CA VAL A 200 11.15 3.07 -2.87
C VAL A 200 10.95 4.57 -3.12
N LEU A 201 9.76 4.97 -3.56
CA LEU A 201 9.29 6.36 -3.50
C LEU A 201 8.29 6.50 -2.35
N GLY A 202 8.59 7.35 -1.39
CA GLY A 202 7.69 7.73 -0.30
C GLY A 202 7.13 9.14 -0.51
N ILE A 203 5.81 9.28 -0.43
CA ILE A 203 5.06 10.52 -0.53
C ILE A 203 4.38 10.77 0.82
N TRP A 204 4.74 11.85 1.51
CA TRP A 204 4.39 12.07 2.90
C TRP A 204 3.70 13.40 3.12
N ALA A 205 2.86 13.47 4.14
CA ALA A 205 2.21 14.69 4.62
C ALA A 205 2.87 15.14 5.94
N LYS A 206 3.27 16.41 6.05
CA LYS A 206 3.97 16.93 7.24
C LYS A 206 3.06 17.12 8.45
N ARG A 207 1.75 17.30 8.21
CA ARG A 207 0.74 17.44 9.27
C ARG A 207 -0.04 16.15 9.54
N ASP A 208 0.51 15.01 9.12
CA ASP A 208 -0.10 13.70 9.35
C ASP A 208 0.01 13.30 10.82
N GLY A 209 -1.11 13.17 11.51
CA GLY A 209 -1.17 12.72 12.91
C GLY A 209 -1.07 11.20 13.07
N TRP A 210 -1.26 10.44 11.99
CA TRP A 210 -1.20 8.98 12.02
C TRP A 210 0.16 8.45 11.54
N VAL A 211 0.61 8.88 10.36
CA VAL A 211 1.96 8.59 9.83
C VAL A 211 2.83 9.81 10.06
N THR A 212 3.21 10.00 11.32
CA THR A 212 3.92 11.21 11.77
C THR A 212 5.31 11.36 11.11
N PRO A 213 5.88 12.58 11.07
CA PRO A 213 7.23 12.80 10.57
C PRO A 213 8.29 11.92 11.23
N GLU A 214 8.12 11.57 12.51
CA GLU A 214 9.03 10.68 13.24
C GLU A 214 8.97 9.25 12.69
N LYS A 215 7.78 8.74 12.36
CA LYS A 215 7.63 7.42 11.71
C LYS A 215 8.26 7.42 10.32
N VAL A 216 8.12 8.52 9.58
CA VAL A 216 8.76 8.69 8.26
C VAL A 216 10.28 8.72 8.40
N ALA A 217 10.81 9.43 9.39
CA ALA A 217 12.26 9.46 9.66
C ALA A 217 12.80 8.08 10.08
N ALA A 218 12.05 7.32 10.87
CA ALA A 218 12.41 5.94 11.23
C ALA A 218 12.45 5.02 10.00
N PHE A 219 11.54 5.20 9.05
CA PHE A 219 11.54 4.45 7.79
C PHE A 219 12.73 4.83 6.90
N ASP A 220 13.06 6.12 6.81
CA ASP A 220 14.24 6.60 6.08
C ASP A 220 15.52 5.93 6.60
N LEU A 221 15.69 5.88 7.93
CA LEU A 221 16.83 5.21 8.57
C LEU A 221 16.82 3.70 8.28
N ALA A 222 15.68 3.03 8.41
CA ALA A 222 15.56 1.60 8.16
C ALA A 222 15.87 1.23 6.69
N LEU A 223 15.47 2.05 5.72
CA LEU A 223 15.82 1.87 4.31
C LEU A 223 17.31 2.09 4.05
N LYS A 224 17.93 3.06 4.74
CA LYS A 224 19.40 3.26 4.68
C LYS A 224 20.15 2.05 5.25
N ASP A 225 19.75 1.55 6.41
CA ASP A 225 20.33 0.37 7.06
C ASP A 225 20.12 -0.90 6.21
N ALA A 226 19.04 -0.96 5.45
CA ALA A 226 18.77 -2.03 4.49
C ALA A 226 19.49 -1.85 3.14
N GLU A 227 20.20 -0.73 2.93
CA GLU A 227 20.86 -0.34 1.68
C GLU A 227 19.89 -0.23 0.49
N ILE A 228 18.63 0.10 0.75
CA ILE A 228 17.58 0.29 -0.27
C ILE A 228 17.60 1.75 -0.76
N LYS A 229 17.75 1.93 -2.07
CA LYS A 229 17.61 3.25 -2.71
C LYS A 229 16.19 3.76 -2.52
N HIS A 230 16.06 5.00 -2.08
CA HIS A 230 14.74 5.61 -1.90
C HIS A 230 14.78 7.12 -2.13
N GLU A 231 13.60 7.66 -2.40
CA GLU A 231 13.33 9.10 -2.51
C GLU A 231 12.08 9.41 -1.69
N PHE A 232 12.18 10.41 -0.81
CA PHE A 232 11.04 10.89 -0.03
C PHE A 232 10.66 12.30 -0.45
N ARG A 233 9.35 12.52 -0.62
CA ARG A 233 8.73 13.82 -0.84
C ARG A 233 7.75 14.09 0.29
N SER A 234 7.90 15.24 0.94
CA SER A 234 7.03 15.64 2.06
C SER A 234 6.39 16.98 1.74
N TYR A 235 5.07 17.01 1.85
CA TYR A 235 4.22 18.16 1.51
C TYR A 235 3.64 18.77 2.79
N ASP A 236 3.44 20.08 2.79
CA ASP A 236 2.73 20.77 3.87
C ASP A 236 1.21 20.55 3.70
N ALA A 237 0.79 19.33 3.99
CA ALA A 237 -0.56 18.81 3.78
C ALA A 237 -0.92 17.86 4.92
N ASP A 238 -2.19 17.47 4.98
CA ASP A 238 -2.73 16.50 5.93
C ASP A 238 -2.78 15.09 5.34
N HIS A 239 -3.02 14.06 6.19
CA HIS A 239 -3.21 12.69 5.72
C HIS A 239 -4.30 12.60 4.65
N GLY A 240 -4.07 11.83 3.58
CA GLY A 240 -5.07 11.65 2.52
C GLY A 240 -5.14 12.78 1.50
N PHE A 241 -4.16 13.70 1.48
CA PHE A 241 -4.19 14.89 0.62
C PHE A 241 -4.31 14.61 -0.88
N ALA A 242 -3.96 13.42 -1.34
CA ALA A 242 -4.02 13.07 -2.76
C ALA A 242 -5.40 12.58 -3.22
N ASN A 243 -6.35 12.35 -2.31
CA ASN A 243 -7.69 11.89 -2.64
C ASN A 243 -8.65 13.07 -2.82
N PRO A 244 -9.13 13.37 -4.06
CA PRO A 244 -9.99 14.52 -4.33
C PRO A 244 -11.39 14.42 -3.73
N SER A 245 -11.81 13.23 -3.31
CA SER A 245 -13.07 13.02 -2.59
C SER A 245 -12.93 13.11 -1.08
N GLY A 246 -11.69 13.26 -0.57
CA GLY A 246 -11.39 13.44 0.85
C GLY A 246 -11.45 14.89 1.31
N GLY A 247 -11.75 15.11 2.60
CA GLY A 247 -11.81 16.45 3.20
C GLY A 247 -10.46 17.17 3.31
N HIS A 248 -9.35 16.46 3.09
CA HIS A 248 -7.97 16.98 3.20
C HIS A 248 -7.28 17.14 1.84
N TYR A 249 -8.04 17.12 0.75
CA TYR A 249 -7.48 17.22 -0.59
C TYR A 249 -6.69 18.51 -0.79
N ASP A 250 -5.44 18.38 -1.21
CA ASP A 250 -4.57 19.49 -1.61
C ASP A 250 -4.17 19.31 -3.08
N ALA A 251 -4.71 20.13 -3.94
CA ALA A 251 -4.51 20.03 -5.39
C ALA A 251 -3.05 20.26 -5.80
N ALA A 252 -2.36 21.22 -5.16
CA ALA A 252 -0.97 21.54 -5.49
C ALA A 252 -0.01 20.45 -5.05
N ALA A 253 -0.15 19.95 -3.81
CA ALA A 253 0.62 18.81 -3.30
C ALA A 253 0.36 17.55 -4.14
N THR A 254 -0.92 17.30 -4.50
CA THR A 254 -1.30 16.14 -5.33
C THR A 254 -0.69 16.21 -6.71
N GLN A 255 -0.68 17.38 -7.36
CA GLN A 255 -0.08 17.55 -8.67
C GLN A 255 1.43 17.26 -8.65
N ASP A 256 2.17 17.84 -7.69
CA ASP A 256 3.61 17.59 -7.58
C ASP A 256 3.94 16.15 -7.21
N ALA A 257 3.19 15.56 -6.28
CA ALA A 257 3.32 14.14 -5.92
C ALA A 257 3.07 13.21 -7.12
N SER A 258 2.05 13.49 -7.91
CA SER A 258 1.74 12.76 -9.14
C SER A 258 2.85 12.87 -10.17
N GLU A 259 3.44 14.07 -10.34
CA GLU A 259 4.56 14.28 -11.24
C GLU A 259 5.84 13.57 -10.76
N ALA A 260 6.12 13.60 -9.44
CA ALA A 260 7.22 12.84 -8.84
C ALA A 260 7.05 11.33 -9.07
N THR A 261 5.85 10.81 -8.85
CA THR A 261 5.49 9.40 -9.10
C THR A 261 5.67 9.04 -10.58
N ARG A 262 5.21 9.88 -11.49
CA ARG A 262 5.38 9.67 -12.93
C ARG A 262 6.86 9.59 -13.32
N ARG A 263 7.70 10.52 -12.83
CA ARG A 263 9.15 10.51 -13.09
C ARG A 263 9.79 9.24 -12.54
N PHE A 264 9.46 8.88 -11.30
CA PHE A 264 9.99 7.68 -10.64
C PHE A 264 9.62 6.41 -11.43
N LEU A 265 8.35 6.17 -11.71
CA LEU A 265 7.89 5.00 -12.45
C LEU A 265 8.55 4.92 -13.85
N LYS A 266 8.67 6.05 -14.55
CA LYS A 266 9.34 6.11 -15.85
C LYS A 266 10.82 5.73 -15.75
N SER A 267 11.49 6.02 -14.65
CA SER A 267 12.92 5.69 -14.46
C SER A 267 13.16 4.21 -14.16
N VAL A 268 12.19 3.53 -13.53
CA VAL A 268 12.36 2.14 -13.05
C VAL A 268 11.66 1.09 -13.89
N LEU A 269 10.58 1.44 -14.61
CA LEU A 269 9.75 0.50 -15.40
C LEU A 269 10.05 0.52 -16.91
N LYS A 270 11.18 1.05 -17.32
CA LYS A 270 11.63 1.03 -18.74
C LYS A 270 12.17 -0.32 -19.14
#